data_c93025d0aeb81666f449d7c03bf32e20
#
_entry.id   c93025d0aeb81666f449d7c03bf32e20
#
_cell.length_a   1.000
_cell.length_b   1.000
_cell.length_c   1.000
_cell.angle_alpha   90.00
_cell.angle_beta   90.00
_cell.angle_gamma   90.00
#
_symmetry.space_group_name_H-M   'P 1'
#
loop_
_entity.id
_entity.type
_entity.pdbx_description
1 polymer ?
#
loop_
_entity_poly.entity_id
_entity_poly.type
_entity_poly.pdbx_seq_one_letter_code
_entity_poly.pdbx_strand_id
1 'polypeptide(L)'
;RKYMGDFDFFKKPHPLDFEWRNTKKSVDYLSDLVLQSNHLDDEILVLGMPTLFANLCRRDISQKVTIVERNHAVVDCLKELSHDNCQVIVGDIFKSDPEMLGMYATVVMDPPWYEPHFYQFIWLASRCLKLGGRLIISIPPFNTRPGIDKERIAWFDFCQKQGLCLESLSPKKLEYSMPFFEWNATRSAGALTSPFWRHGDLAVFQKLNMHFVDRPEYEEENVDWHEVEIKGCRIRIKINDAEVDETGYNLDLEPLVATQIL
;
A
#
# COMPACT_ATOMS: atom_id res chain seq x y z
N ARG A 1 14.99 -19.17 16.02
CA ARG A 1 15.47 -18.42 14.86
C ARG A 1 14.74 -17.08 14.85
N LYS A 2 15.53 -15.98 14.87
CA LYS A 2 15.00 -14.62 14.77
C LYS A 2 14.32 -14.51 13.40
N TYR A 3 13.02 -14.21 13.35
CA TYR A 3 12.36 -13.84 12.11
C TYR A 3 12.88 -12.44 11.75
N MET A 4 13.78 -12.36 10.77
CA MET A 4 14.29 -11.12 10.21
C MET A 4 13.68 -10.99 8.84
N GLY A 5 12.80 -10.00 8.65
CA GLY A 5 12.25 -9.65 7.33
C GLY A 5 13.33 -9.00 6.47
N ASP A 6 13.21 -9.14 5.17
CA ASP A 6 14.17 -8.57 4.19
C ASP A 6 14.29 -7.03 4.23
N PHE A 7 13.44 -6.36 5.01
CA PHE A 7 13.37 -4.90 5.15
C PHE A 7 13.37 -4.46 6.62
N ASP A 8 14.32 -4.98 7.40
CA ASP A 8 14.45 -4.71 8.86
C ASP A 8 14.75 -3.25 9.21
N PHE A 9 15.10 -2.41 8.23
CA PHE A 9 15.31 -0.97 8.45
C PHE A 9 14.01 -0.20 8.66
N PHE A 10 12.88 -0.73 8.23
CA PHE A 10 11.57 -0.14 8.55
C PHE A 10 11.19 -0.44 10.01
N LYS A 11 10.54 0.54 10.66
CA LYS A 11 9.88 0.29 11.93
C LYS A 11 8.84 -0.83 11.77
N LYS A 12 8.62 -1.59 12.84
CA LYS A 12 7.60 -2.65 12.83
C LYS A 12 6.23 -2.03 12.58
N PRO A 13 5.40 -2.62 11.69
CA PRO A 13 4.08 -2.10 11.42
C PRO A 13 3.18 -2.23 12.66
N HIS A 14 2.31 -1.24 12.86
CA HIS A 14 1.22 -1.32 13.81
C HIS A 14 0.03 -2.08 13.17
N PRO A 15 -0.79 -2.83 13.93
CA PRO A 15 -1.97 -3.51 13.36
C PRO A 15 -2.89 -2.62 12.53
N LEU A 16 -3.08 -1.36 12.96
CA LEU A 16 -3.91 -0.36 12.25
C LEU A 16 -3.22 0.28 11.03
N ASP A 17 -1.99 -0.07 10.72
CA ASP A 17 -1.34 0.39 9.50
C ASP A 17 -1.79 -0.42 8.28
N PHE A 18 -2.45 -1.57 8.48
CA PHE A 18 -2.83 -2.53 7.45
C PHE A 18 -1.67 -2.95 6.54
N GLU A 19 -0.45 -2.87 7.06
CA GLU A 19 0.79 -2.97 6.30
C GLU A 19 1.27 -4.42 6.21
N TRP A 20 1.02 -5.04 5.05
CA TRP A 20 1.65 -6.28 4.63
C TRP A 20 2.75 -5.96 3.62
N ARG A 21 3.98 -6.32 3.94
CA ARG A 21 5.13 -6.01 3.09
C ARG A 21 5.39 -7.15 2.11
N ASN A 22 5.66 -6.79 0.87
CA ASN A 22 6.14 -7.75 -0.11
C ASN A 22 7.48 -8.35 0.31
N THR A 23 7.69 -9.65 0.04
CA THR A 23 9.01 -10.28 0.25
C THR A 23 10.03 -9.70 -0.72
N LYS A 24 11.33 -9.86 -0.38
CA LYS A 24 12.42 -9.42 -1.26
C LYS A 24 12.28 -10.00 -2.68
N LYS A 25 11.90 -11.27 -2.81
CA LYS A 25 11.65 -11.92 -4.09
C LYS A 25 10.59 -11.19 -4.92
N SER A 26 9.47 -10.80 -4.31
CA SER A 26 8.40 -10.07 -4.98
C SER A 26 8.83 -8.65 -5.35
N VAL A 27 9.56 -7.98 -4.45
CA VAL A 27 10.09 -6.64 -4.67
C VAL A 27 11.12 -6.61 -5.78
N ASP A 28 12.06 -7.57 -5.82
CA ASP A 28 13.05 -7.68 -6.89
C ASP A 28 12.37 -7.90 -8.24
N TYR A 29 11.39 -8.82 -8.30
CA TYR A 29 10.61 -9.07 -9.50
C TYR A 29 9.85 -7.80 -9.99
N LEU A 30 9.16 -7.10 -9.08
CA LEU A 30 8.47 -5.85 -9.43
C LEU A 30 9.44 -4.77 -9.91
N SER A 31 10.59 -4.64 -9.25
CA SER A 31 11.61 -3.67 -9.67
C SER A 31 12.10 -3.97 -11.09
N ASP A 32 12.38 -5.23 -11.41
CA ASP A 32 12.80 -5.63 -12.75
C ASP A 32 11.70 -5.39 -13.77
N LEU A 33 10.43 -5.70 -13.44
CA LEU A 33 9.27 -5.47 -14.32
C LEU A 33 9.09 -3.97 -14.62
N VAL A 34 9.21 -3.12 -13.61
CA VAL A 34 9.08 -1.67 -13.74
C VAL A 34 10.20 -1.11 -14.62
N LEU A 35 11.45 -1.49 -14.35
CA LEU A 35 12.61 -0.97 -15.06
C LEU A 35 12.72 -1.47 -16.51
N GLN A 36 12.26 -2.68 -16.80
CA GLN A 36 12.23 -3.22 -18.17
C GLN A 36 11.23 -2.50 -19.08
N SER A 37 10.16 -1.93 -18.52
CA SER A 37 9.09 -1.30 -19.27
C SER A 37 9.24 0.19 -19.45
N ASN A 38 10.26 0.81 -18.86
CA ASN A 38 10.47 2.25 -18.87
C ASN A 38 11.73 2.65 -19.66
N HIS A 39 11.64 3.75 -20.39
CA HIS A 39 12.80 4.45 -20.94
C HIS A 39 13.55 5.22 -19.84
N LEU A 40 14.79 5.61 -20.10
CA LEU A 40 15.65 6.27 -19.10
C LEU A 40 15.04 7.55 -18.48
N ASP A 41 14.24 8.28 -19.25
CA ASP A 41 13.61 9.54 -18.83
C ASP A 41 12.18 9.35 -18.27
N ASP A 42 11.71 8.12 -18.14
CA ASP A 42 10.38 7.83 -17.63
C ASP A 42 10.32 7.99 -16.12
N GLU A 43 9.22 8.55 -15.65
CA GLU A 43 8.95 8.74 -14.22
C GLU A 43 8.03 7.64 -13.69
N ILE A 44 8.31 7.18 -12.49
CA ILE A 44 7.61 6.09 -11.80
C ILE A 44 6.93 6.63 -10.55
N LEU A 45 5.63 6.37 -10.38
CA LEU A 45 4.89 6.64 -9.15
C LEU A 45 4.60 5.35 -8.40
N VAL A 46 4.89 5.33 -7.11
CA VAL A 46 4.66 4.20 -6.22
C VAL A 46 3.59 4.60 -5.19
N LEU A 47 2.53 3.81 -5.07
CA LEU A 47 1.43 4.04 -4.13
C LEU A 47 1.29 2.84 -3.18
N GLY A 48 1.51 3.06 -1.88
CA GLY A 48 1.33 2.02 -0.86
C GLY A 48 2.35 0.86 -0.89
N MET A 49 3.53 1.07 -1.49
CA MET A 49 4.58 0.04 -1.61
C MET A 49 5.96 0.56 -1.16
N PRO A 50 6.15 0.87 0.12
CA PRO A 50 7.40 1.47 0.61
C PRO A 50 8.62 0.56 0.39
N THR A 51 8.45 -0.77 0.45
CA THR A 51 9.54 -1.73 0.20
C THR A 51 10.02 -1.72 -1.26
N LEU A 52 9.10 -1.56 -2.22
CA LEU A 52 9.44 -1.41 -3.63
C LEU A 52 10.22 -0.11 -3.86
N PHE A 53 9.70 1.02 -3.34
CA PHE A 53 10.40 2.30 -3.43
C PHE A 53 11.81 2.22 -2.86
N ALA A 54 11.96 1.68 -1.65
CA ALA A 54 13.27 1.53 -1.02
C ALA A 54 14.23 0.65 -1.86
N ASN A 55 13.72 -0.40 -2.50
CA ASN A 55 14.55 -1.25 -3.37
C ASN A 55 14.97 -0.52 -4.64
N LEU A 56 14.06 0.25 -5.26
CA LEU A 56 14.38 1.06 -6.44
C LEU A 56 15.43 2.12 -6.12
N CYS A 57 15.28 2.85 -5.00
CA CYS A 57 16.26 3.88 -4.59
C CYS A 57 17.66 3.32 -4.28
N ARG A 58 17.77 2.03 -3.93
CA ARG A 58 19.07 1.37 -3.68
C ARG A 58 19.72 0.85 -4.95
N ARG A 59 19.01 0.84 -6.06
CA ARG A 59 19.54 0.49 -7.38
C ARG A 59 20.11 1.75 -8.05
N ASP A 60 21.17 1.59 -8.82
CA ASP A 60 21.71 2.67 -9.66
C ASP A 60 20.81 2.82 -10.89
N ILE A 61 19.74 3.61 -10.73
CA ILE A 61 18.73 3.87 -11.77
C ILE A 61 18.73 5.33 -12.16
N SER A 62 18.49 5.61 -13.44
CA SER A 62 18.36 6.96 -13.97
C SER A 62 16.92 7.51 -13.92
N GLN A 63 15.93 6.61 -13.81
CA GLN A 63 14.51 6.97 -13.73
C GLN A 63 14.22 7.70 -12.41
N LYS A 64 13.31 8.67 -12.47
CA LYS A 64 12.78 9.30 -11.26
C LYS A 64 11.69 8.44 -10.66
N VAL A 65 11.78 8.20 -9.36
CA VAL A 65 10.81 7.42 -8.59
C VAL A 65 10.22 8.30 -7.50
N THR A 66 8.91 8.41 -7.48
CA THR A 66 8.17 9.15 -6.46
C THR A 66 7.29 8.18 -5.68
N ILE A 67 7.24 8.32 -4.35
CA ILE A 67 6.26 7.60 -3.51
C ILE A 67 5.35 8.61 -2.82
N VAL A 68 4.07 8.25 -2.71
CA VAL A 68 3.11 8.91 -1.80
C VAL A 68 2.91 7.98 -0.61
N GLU A 69 3.23 8.47 0.60
CA GLU A 69 3.14 7.69 1.85
C GLU A 69 2.60 8.57 2.98
N ARG A 70 1.61 8.05 3.72
CA ARG A 70 0.98 8.76 4.84
C ARG A 70 1.57 8.41 6.21
N ASN A 71 2.14 7.20 6.33
CA ASN A 71 2.67 6.72 7.60
C ASN A 71 4.00 7.39 7.93
N HIS A 72 4.00 8.34 8.86
CA HIS A 72 5.19 9.10 9.24
C HIS A 72 6.36 8.21 9.67
N ALA A 73 6.10 7.08 10.35
CA ALA A 73 7.15 6.16 10.75
C ALA A 73 7.84 5.48 9.55
N VAL A 74 7.11 5.28 8.45
CA VAL A 74 7.64 4.78 7.17
C VAL A 74 8.35 5.91 6.42
N VAL A 75 7.71 7.07 6.34
CA VAL A 75 8.27 8.27 5.69
C VAL A 75 9.66 8.62 6.22
N ASP A 76 9.86 8.59 7.54
CA ASP A 76 11.16 8.91 8.15
C ASP A 76 12.26 7.95 7.66
N CYS A 77 11.95 6.66 7.59
CA CYS A 77 12.88 5.66 7.05
C CYS A 77 13.16 5.86 5.55
N LEU A 78 12.13 6.24 4.76
CA LEU A 78 12.27 6.46 3.33
C LEU A 78 13.05 7.73 3.00
N LYS A 79 12.91 8.79 3.79
CA LYS A 79 13.68 10.03 3.62
C LYS A 79 15.18 9.82 3.74
N GLU A 80 15.62 8.86 4.55
CA GLU A 80 17.04 8.49 4.65
C GLU A 80 17.59 7.88 3.34
N LEU A 81 16.72 7.34 2.49
CA LEU A 81 17.07 6.76 1.19
C LEU A 81 16.84 7.73 0.02
N SER A 82 16.27 8.91 0.29
CA SER A 82 15.94 9.88 -0.75
C SER A 82 17.20 10.53 -1.34
N HIS A 83 17.21 10.70 -2.64
CA HIS A 83 18.25 11.40 -3.42
C HIS A 83 17.60 12.03 -4.67
N ASP A 84 18.37 12.64 -5.56
CA ASP A 84 17.87 13.42 -6.69
C ASP A 84 16.82 12.70 -7.57
N ASN A 85 16.94 11.36 -7.70
CA ASN A 85 16.01 10.54 -8.46
C ASN A 85 14.93 9.86 -7.59
N CYS A 86 14.94 10.02 -6.27
CA CYS A 86 14.02 9.35 -5.35
C CYS A 86 13.31 10.37 -4.43
N GLN A 87 12.04 10.63 -4.71
CA GLN A 87 11.24 11.62 -4.00
C GLN A 87 10.19 10.97 -3.11
N VAL A 88 10.09 11.44 -1.87
CA VAL A 88 9.02 11.05 -0.92
C VAL A 88 8.05 12.22 -0.76
N ILE A 89 6.80 12.00 -1.11
CA ILE A 89 5.68 12.91 -0.86
C ILE A 89 4.91 12.40 0.36
N VAL A 90 4.84 13.21 1.39
CA VAL A 90 4.05 12.91 2.58
C VAL A 90 2.60 13.28 2.30
N GLY A 91 1.72 12.29 2.24
CA GLY A 91 0.31 12.55 1.94
C GLY A 91 -0.54 11.29 1.96
N ASP A 92 -1.84 11.52 2.04
CA ASP A 92 -2.85 10.48 1.94
C ASP A 92 -3.37 10.38 0.50
N ILE A 93 -3.39 9.18 -0.05
CA ILE A 93 -3.89 8.91 -1.41
C ILE A 93 -5.34 9.37 -1.56
N PHE A 94 -6.15 9.27 -0.51
CA PHE A 94 -7.53 9.73 -0.50
C PHE A 94 -7.68 11.25 -0.59
N LYS A 95 -6.63 12.01 -0.28
CA LYS A 95 -6.62 13.48 -0.29
C LYS A 95 -5.67 14.05 -1.34
N SER A 96 -4.92 13.18 -2.03
CA SER A 96 -3.94 13.59 -3.04
C SER A 96 -4.62 14.19 -4.27
N ASP A 97 -4.04 15.28 -4.75
CA ASP A 97 -4.43 15.95 -5.98
C ASP A 97 -3.55 15.44 -7.14
N PRO A 98 -4.12 14.82 -8.18
CA PRO A 98 -3.34 14.35 -9.31
C PRO A 98 -2.62 15.47 -10.08
N GLU A 99 -3.16 16.71 -10.09
CA GLU A 99 -2.50 17.85 -10.75
C GLU A 99 -1.20 18.24 -10.05
N MET A 100 -1.16 18.10 -8.73
CA MET A 100 0.04 18.35 -7.93
C MET A 100 1.08 17.21 -8.01
N LEU A 101 0.64 15.99 -8.27
CA LEU A 101 1.53 14.84 -8.43
C LEU A 101 2.20 14.81 -9.81
N GLY A 102 1.50 15.26 -10.85
CA GLY A 102 2.00 15.23 -12.23
C GLY A 102 1.73 13.91 -12.97
N MET A 103 2.47 13.69 -14.06
CA MET A 103 2.22 12.60 -15.00
C MET A 103 3.40 11.63 -15.09
N TYR A 104 3.11 10.35 -14.94
CA TYR A 104 4.07 9.25 -14.87
C TYR A 104 3.91 8.27 -16.04
N ALA A 105 4.99 7.64 -16.46
CA ALA A 105 4.95 6.55 -17.43
C ALA A 105 4.48 5.23 -16.80
N THR A 106 4.79 5.04 -15.53
CA THR A 106 4.38 3.84 -14.78
C THR A 106 3.87 4.24 -13.39
N VAL A 107 2.74 3.66 -13.01
CA VAL A 107 2.25 3.68 -11.62
C VAL A 107 2.21 2.25 -11.10
N VAL A 108 2.82 2.03 -9.93
CA VAL A 108 2.80 0.73 -9.24
C VAL A 108 2.10 0.89 -7.92
N MET A 109 1.15 0.02 -7.61
CA MET A 109 0.37 0.15 -6.39
C MET A 109 -0.04 -1.18 -5.76
N ASP A 110 -0.16 -1.14 -4.43
CA ASP A 110 -0.68 -2.24 -3.61
C ASP A 110 -1.71 -1.67 -2.62
N PRO A 111 -2.95 -1.46 -3.06
CA PRO A 111 -4.00 -0.96 -2.18
C PRO A 111 -4.28 -1.92 -1.03
N PRO A 112 -4.66 -1.43 0.17
CA PRO A 112 -5.30 -2.29 1.16
C PRO A 112 -6.47 -3.05 0.54
N TRP A 113 -6.63 -4.34 0.88
CA TRP A 113 -7.59 -5.22 0.20
C TRP A 113 -9.04 -4.96 0.63
N TYR A 114 -9.46 -3.70 0.60
CA TYR A 114 -10.82 -3.22 0.87
C TYR A 114 -11.34 -2.44 -0.33
N GLU A 115 -12.61 -2.61 -0.65
CA GLU A 115 -13.23 -2.06 -1.86
C GLU A 115 -13.01 -0.56 -2.05
N PRO A 116 -13.23 0.31 -1.04
CA PRO A 116 -13.05 1.76 -1.23
C PRO A 116 -11.60 2.14 -1.59
N HIS A 117 -10.60 1.41 -1.05
CA HIS A 117 -9.20 1.67 -1.32
C HIS A 117 -8.87 1.41 -2.79
N PHE A 118 -9.39 0.32 -3.37
CA PHE A 118 -9.16 0.02 -4.78
C PHE A 118 -9.67 1.14 -5.69
N TYR A 119 -10.87 1.63 -5.47
CA TYR A 119 -11.43 2.71 -6.30
C TYR A 119 -10.61 4.00 -6.19
N GLN A 120 -10.20 4.42 -4.99
CA GLN A 120 -9.40 5.63 -4.79
C GLN A 120 -8.01 5.49 -5.43
N PHE A 121 -7.34 4.36 -5.23
CA PHE A 121 -6.02 4.10 -5.80
C PHE A 121 -6.06 4.02 -7.33
N ILE A 122 -7.03 3.31 -7.92
CA ILE A 122 -7.21 3.21 -9.37
C ILE A 122 -7.50 4.60 -9.95
N TRP A 123 -8.38 5.36 -9.31
CA TRP A 123 -8.73 6.71 -9.75
C TRP A 123 -7.48 7.60 -9.79
N LEU A 124 -6.75 7.69 -8.70
CA LEU A 124 -5.54 8.52 -8.62
C LEU A 124 -4.49 8.06 -9.64
N ALA A 125 -4.22 6.76 -9.70
CA ALA A 125 -3.25 6.19 -10.64
C ALA A 125 -3.60 6.52 -12.08
N SER A 126 -4.88 6.38 -12.46
CA SER A 126 -5.32 6.66 -13.83
C SER A 126 -5.15 8.13 -14.22
N ARG A 127 -5.33 9.05 -13.26
CA ARG A 127 -5.15 10.50 -13.46
C ARG A 127 -3.69 10.90 -13.57
N CYS A 128 -2.81 10.17 -12.91
CA CYS A 128 -1.36 10.40 -12.94
C CYS A 128 -0.64 9.63 -14.07
N LEU A 129 -1.34 8.84 -14.88
CA LEU A 129 -0.73 8.08 -15.97
C LEU A 129 -0.74 8.85 -17.28
N LYS A 130 0.42 8.90 -17.94
CA LYS A 130 0.55 9.33 -19.34
C LYS A 130 -0.21 8.39 -20.27
N LEU A 131 -0.64 8.88 -21.43
CA LEU A 131 -1.17 8.02 -22.49
C LEU A 131 -0.10 7.00 -22.92
N GLY A 132 -0.49 5.73 -23.03
CA GLY A 132 0.45 4.62 -23.26
C GLY A 132 1.17 4.14 -21.99
N GLY A 133 1.03 4.86 -20.87
CA GLY A 133 1.62 4.47 -19.59
C GLY A 133 1.00 3.21 -18.99
N ARG A 134 1.67 2.60 -18.01
CA ARG A 134 1.29 1.30 -17.42
C ARG A 134 0.92 1.43 -15.96
N LEU A 135 -0.21 0.82 -15.57
CA LEU A 135 -0.58 0.58 -14.19
C LEU A 135 -0.23 -0.86 -13.82
N ILE A 136 0.55 -1.03 -12.77
CA ILE A 136 0.90 -2.33 -12.18
C ILE A 136 0.26 -2.38 -10.80
N ILE A 137 -0.65 -3.33 -10.59
CA ILE A 137 -1.44 -3.40 -9.36
C ILE A 137 -1.44 -4.81 -8.76
N SER A 138 -1.23 -4.89 -7.44
CA SER A 138 -1.51 -6.09 -6.67
C SER A 138 -3.01 -6.18 -6.35
N ILE A 139 -3.60 -7.33 -6.63
CA ILE A 139 -5.00 -7.60 -6.33
C ILE A 139 -5.16 -8.89 -5.51
N PRO A 140 -6.18 -8.98 -4.63
CA PRO A 140 -6.42 -10.19 -3.88
C PRO A 140 -6.78 -11.35 -4.83
N PRO A 141 -6.22 -12.57 -4.61
CA PRO A 141 -6.56 -13.75 -5.40
C PRO A 141 -8.02 -14.16 -5.25
N PHE A 142 -8.51 -14.96 -6.20
CA PHE A 142 -9.81 -15.63 -6.05
C PHE A 142 -9.83 -16.45 -4.75
N ASN A 143 -11.00 -16.55 -4.16
CA ASN A 143 -11.25 -17.26 -2.90
C ASN A 143 -10.53 -16.69 -1.65
N THR A 144 -10.03 -15.46 -1.71
CA THR A 144 -9.47 -14.79 -0.52
C THR A 144 -10.56 -14.54 0.54
N ARG A 145 -11.75 -14.18 0.08
CA ARG A 145 -12.96 -13.99 0.91
C ARG A 145 -14.22 -14.15 0.08
N PRO A 146 -15.40 -14.36 0.71
CA PRO A 146 -16.68 -14.34 0.01
C PRO A 146 -16.90 -13.02 -0.75
N GLY A 147 -17.35 -13.09 -2.00
CA GLY A 147 -17.66 -11.91 -2.83
C GLY A 147 -16.48 -11.30 -3.58
N ILE A 148 -15.25 -11.74 -3.34
CA ILE A 148 -14.05 -11.18 -3.98
C ILE A 148 -14.08 -11.27 -5.51
N ASP A 149 -14.71 -12.27 -6.07
CA ASP A 149 -14.92 -12.43 -7.50
C ASP A 149 -15.71 -11.28 -8.10
N LYS A 150 -16.79 -10.86 -7.43
CA LYS A 150 -17.62 -9.72 -7.84
C LYS A 150 -16.87 -8.39 -7.70
N GLU A 151 -16.15 -8.21 -6.60
CA GLU A 151 -15.33 -7.03 -6.37
C GLU A 151 -14.26 -6.89 -7.47
N ARG A 152 -13.56 -7.98 -7.82
CA ARG A 152 -12.54 -7.97 -8.89
C ARG A 152 -13.13 -7.57 -10.24
N ILE A 153 -14.31 -8.09 -10.58
CA ILE A 153 -15.01 -7.70 -11.81
C ILE A 153 -15.32 -6.21 -11.80
N ALA A 154 -15.85 -5.68 -10.69
CA ALA A 154 -16.18 -4.27 -10.54
C ALA A 154 -14.92 -3.37 -10.65
N TRP A 155 -13.79 -3.77 -10.06
CA TRP A 155 -12.53 -3.02 -10.19
C TRP A 155 -12.00 -3.01 -11.61
N PHE A 156 -12.11 -4.12 -12.35
CA PHE A 156 -11.68 -4.18 -13.75
C PHE A 156 -12.58 -3.34 -14.66
N ASP A 157 -13.90 -3.35 -14.42
CA ASP A 157 -14.84 -2.46 -15.10
C ASP A 157 -14.51 -0.99 -14.81
N PHE A 158 -14.17 -0.67 -13.55
CA PHE A 158 -13.74 0.68 -13.17
C PHE A 158 -12.42 1.08 -13.85
N CYS A 159 -11.44 0.18 -13.93
CA CYS A 159 -10.22 0.41 -14.71
C CYS A 159 -10.54 0.73 -16.17
N GLN A 160 -11.44 -0.03 -16.80
CA GLN A 160 -11.84 0.19 -18.18
C GLN A 160 -12.52 1.56 -18.38
N LYS A 161 -13.39 1.96 -17.46
CA LYS A 161 -14.02 3.29 -17.46
C LYS A 161 -13.01 4.44 -17.31
N GLN A 162 -11.87 4.17 -16.68
CA GLN A 162 -10.74 5.09 -16.57
C GLN A 162 -9.79 5.05 -17.78
N GLY A 163 -10.15 4.35 -18.85
CA GLY A 163 -9.31 4.20 -20.04
C GLY A 163 -8.14 3.25 -19.88
N LEU A 164 -8.17 2.37 -18.89
CA LEU A 164 -7.16 1.35 -18.64
C LEU A 164 -7.61 0.02 -19.26
N CYS A 165 -6.77 -0.59 -20.08
CA CYS A 165 -7.00 -1.90 -20.68
C CYS A 165 -6.08 -2.94 -20.03
N LEU A 166 -6.65 -4.08 -19.61
CA LEU A 166 -5.87 -5.17 -19.02
C LEU A 166 -4.91 -5.75 -20.08
N GLU A 167 -3.62 -5.71 -19.77
CA GLU A 167 -2.55 -6.27 -20.59
C GLU A 167 -2.23 -7.71 -20.16
N SER A 168 -2.12 -7.93 -18.84
CA SER A 168 -1.82 -9.25 -18.29
C SER A 168 -2.34 -9.41 -16.86
N LEU A 169 -2.59 -10.67 -16.49
CA LEU A 169 -2.97 -11.08 -15.13
C LEU A 169 -2.17 -12.32 -14.75
N SER A 170 -1.33 -12.21 -13.73
CA SER A 170 -0.47 -13.29 -13.22
C SER A 170 -0.95 -13.71 -11.83
N PRO A 171 -1.59 -14.89 -11.68
CA PRO A 171 -2.10 -15.35 -10.41
C PRO A 171 -0.98 -15.63 -9.39
N LYS A 172 -1.21 -15.24 -8.14
CA LYS A 172 -0.33 -15.50 -6.98
C LYS A 172 1.14 -15.10 -7.22
N LYS A 173 1.35 -14.06 -7.98
CA LYS A 173 2.69 -13.64 -8.40
C LYS A 173 3.47 -12.95 -7.30
N LEU A 174 2.78 -12.24 -6.43
CA LEU A 174 3.37 -11.49 -5.33
C LEU A 174 3.21 -12.25 -4.02
N GLU A 175 4.30 -12.40 -3.29
CA GLU A 175 4.37 -13.03 -1.98
C GLU A 175 4.58 -11.96 -0.92
N TYR A 176 3.86 -12.07 0.20
CA TYR A 176 3.93 -11.14 1.32
C TYR A 176 4.55 -11.78 2.55
N SER A 177 5.28 -10.99 3.31
CA SER A 177 5.72 -11.34 4.65
C SER A 177 4.61 -11.06 5.64
N MET A 178 4.27 -12.04 6.47
CA MET A 178 3.31 -11.87 7.56
C MET A 178 3.80 -10.82 8.55
N PRO A 179 2.98 -9.83 8.93
CA PRO A 179 3.36 -8.86 9.94
C PRO A 179 3.68 -9.53 11.28
N PHE A 180 4.58 -8.93 12.03
CA PHE A 180 5.07 -9.48 13.31
C PHE A 180 3.94 -9.79 14.30
N PHE A 181 2.93 -8.94 14.41
CA PHE A 181 1.81 -9.13 15.32
C PHE A 181 0.93 -10.33 14.93
N GLU A 182 0.67 -10.54 13.63
CA GLU A 182 -0.05 -11.74 13.16
C GLU A 182 0.78 -13.01 13.35
N TRP A 183 2.08 -12.95 13.08
CA TRP A 183 2.99 -14.05 13.32
C TRP A 183 2.97 -14.50 14.78
N ASN A 184 2.99 -13.55 15.72
CA ASN A 184 2.90 -13.87 17.14
C ASN A 184 1.53 -14.44 17.53
N ALA A 185 0.44 -13.87 17.00
CA ALA A 185 -0.91 -14.36 17.27
C ALA A 185 -1.11 -15.79 16.76
N THR A 186 -0.72 -16.09 15.52
CA THR A 186 -0.84 -17.44 14.93
C THR A 186 -0.01 -18.48 15.72
N ARG A 187 1.20 -18.13 16.14
CA ARG A 187 2.04 -19.00 16.94
C ARG A 187 1.45 -19.24 18.33
N SER A 188 0.93 -18.22 18.98
CA SER A 188 0.30 -18.33 20.29
C SER A 188 -0.97 -19.19 20.25
N ALA A 189 -1.68 -19.17 19.12
CA ALA A 189 -2.85 -20.03 18.87
C ALA A 189 -2.47 -21.46 18.45
N GLY A 190 -1.17 -21.79 18.38
CA GLY A 190 -0.70 -23.10 17.92
C GLY A 190 -0.89 -23.38 16.42
N ALA A 191 -1.22 -22.36 15.63
CA ALA A 191 -1.38 -22.52 14.20
C ALA A 191 -0.01 -22.66 13.51
N LEU A 192 0.15 -23.76 12.76
CA LEU A 192 1.32 -23.99 11.92
C LEU A 192 1.05 -23.40 10.55
N THR A 193 1.46 -22.14 10.33
CA THR A 193 1.36 -21.50 9.03
C THR A 193 2.72 -20.97 8.58
N SER A 194 2.89 -20.85 7.28
CA SER A 194 4.06 -20.20 6.71
C SER A 194 3.99 -18.69 6.94
N PRO A 195 5.10 -18.01 7.30
CA PRO A 195 5.12 -16.55 7.36
C PRO A 195 4.93 -15.88 5.98
N PHE A 196 4.89 -16.67 4.91
CA PHE A 196 4.75 -16.25 3.51
C PHE A 196 3.51 -16.87 2.85
N TRP A 197 2.45 -17.13 3.61
CA TRP A 197 1.26 -17.79 3.10
C TRP A 197 0.41 -16.91 2.18
N ARG A 198 0.47 -15.59 2.39
CA ARG A 198 -0.34 -14.63 1.65
C ARG A 198 0.30 -14.29 0.31
N HIS A 199 -0.49 -14.38 -0.74
CA HIS A 199 -0.08 -14.01 -2.10
C HIS A 199 -1.07 -13.03 -2.70
N GLY A 200 -0.59 -12.17 -3.59
CA GLY A 200 -1.39 -11.30 -4.45
C GLY A 200 -1.27 -11.73 -5.91
N ASP A 201 -2.36 -11.56 -6.66
CA ASP A 201 -2.29 -11.61 -8.12
C ASP A 201 -1.71 -10.28 -8.62
N LEU A 202 -0.96 -10.32 -9.70
CA LEU A 202 -0.42 -9.13 -10.34
C LEU A 202 -1.18 -8.85 -11.62
N ALA A 203 -1.84 -7.70 -11.70
CA ALA A 203 -2.47 -7.20 -12.90
C ALA A 203 -1.67 -6.04 -13.49
N VAL A 204 -1.54 -6.02 -14.81
CA VAL A 204 -0.91 -4.93 -15.57
C VAL A 204 -1.93 -4.40 -16.55
N PHE A 205 -2.10 -3.08 -16.55
CA PHE A 205 -2.98 -2.37 -17.46
C PHE A 205 -2.19 -1.34 -18.25
N GLN A 206 -2.64 -1.05 -19.47
CA GLN A 206 -2.13 0.04 -20.30
C GLN A 206 -3.17 1.16 -20.40
N LYS A 207 -2.73 2.41 -20.27
CA LYS A 207 -3.56 3.61 -20.46
C LYS A 207 -3.75 3.87 -21.96
N LEU A 208 -4.94 3.58 -22.50
CA LEU A 208 -5.23 3.70 -23.94
C LEU A 208 -5.93 4.99 -24.32
N ASN A 209 -6.57 5.67 -23.39
CA ASN A 209 -7.23 6.95 -23.63
C ASN A 209 -7.26 7.78 -22.34
N MET A 210 -7.58 9.06 -22.46
CA MET A 210 -7.67 10.01 -21.34
C MET A 210 -9.11 10.19 -20.85
N HIS A 211 -9.91 9.12 -20.90
CA HIS A 211 -11.21 9.11 -20.21
C HIS A 211 -11.02 9.10 -18.70
N PHE A 212 -11.83 9.90 -18.04
CA PHE A 212 -11.81 10.01 -16.59
C PHE A 212 -13.25 9.99 -16.08
N VAL A 213 -13.48 9.27 -15.01
CA VAL A 213 -14.70 9.38 -14.20
C VAL A 213 -14.41 10.25 -12.98
N ASP A 214 -15.44 10.73 -12.34
CA ASP A 214 -15.32 11.50 -11.11
C ASP A 214 -14.64 10.68 -10.02
N ARG A 215 -14.05 11.38 -9.04
CA ARG A 215 -13.45 10.73 -7.89
C ARG A 215 -14.55 9.99 -7.12
N PRO A 216 -14.33 8.70 -6.78
CA PRO A 216 -15.27 7.96 -5.95
C PRO A 216 -15.47 8.65 -4.59
N GLU A 217 -16.71 8.74 -4.14
CA GLU A 217 -17.01 9.20 -2.79
C GLU A 217 -16.44 8.23 -1.76
N TYR A 218 -15.94 8.75 -0.67
CA TYR A 218 -15.43 7.99 0.45
C TYR A 218 -15.72 8.74 1.75
N GLU A 219 -16.48 8.09 2.62
CA GLU A 219 -16.66 8.58 3.99
C GLU A 219 -15.50 8.08 4.85
N GLU A 220 -14.62 8.99 5.22
CA GLU A 220 -13.55 8.69 6.17
C GLU A 220 -14.16 8.67 7.58
N GLU A 221 -14.01 7.55 8.30
CA GLU A 221 -14.20 7.59 9.74
C GLU A 221 -13.10 8.49 10.32
N ASN A 222 -13.48 9.70 10.70
CA ASN A 222 -12.58 10.62 11.42
C ASN A 222 -12.34 10.08 12.82
N VAL A 223 -11.37 9.21 12.96
CA VAL A 223 -10.89 8.75 14.26
C VAL A 223 -9.56 9.41 14.54
N ASP A 224 -9.53 10.31 15.48
CA ASP A 224 -8.29 10.91 15.95
C ASP A 224 -7.53 9.91 16.83
N TRP A 225 -6.31 9.58 16.39
CA TRP A 225 -5.42 8.71 17.11
C TRP A 225 -4.21 9.49 17.64
N HIS A 226 -3.98 9.41 18.94
CA HIS A 226 -2.72 9.84 19.53
C HIS A 226 -1.75 8.66 19.54
N GLU A 227 -0.61 8.81 18.84
CA GLU A 227 0.41 7.76 18.79
C GLU A 227 1.57 8.08 19.74
N VAL A 228 1.92 7.11 20.58
CA VAL A 228 3.09 7.15 21.47
C VAL A 228 3.97 5.95 21.23
N GLU A 229 5.29 6.11 21.37
CA GLU A 229 6.25 5.00 21.28
C GLU A 229 6.84 4.74 22.67
N ILE A 230 6.64 3.50 23.18
CA ILE A 230 7.18 3.05 24.44
C ILE A 230 8.05 1.82 24.21
N LYS A 231 9.35 1.93 24.46
CA LYS A 231 10.34 0.83 24.30
C LYS A 231 10.27 0.16 22.93
N GLY A 232 10.10 0.94 21.87
CA GLY A 232 10.02 0.46 20.49
C GLY A 232 8.66 -0.18 20.12
N CYS A 233 7.65 -0.06 20.97
CA CYS A 233 6.27 -0.42 20.69
C CYS A 233 5.47 0.84 20.40
N ARG A 234 4.82 0.89 19.24
CA ARG A 234 3.89 1.95 18.87
C ARG A 234 2.52 1.64 19.44
N ILE A 235 1.98 2.59 20.18
CA ILE A 235 0.66 2.49 20.82
C ILE A 235 -0.19 3.62 20.26
N ARG A 236 -1.38 3.32 19.77
CA ARG A 236 -2.37 4.30 19.33
C ARG A 236 -3.52 4.35 20.33
N ILE A 237 -3.80 5.55 20.78
CA ILE A 237 -4.88 5.86 21.72
C ILE A 237 -5.94 6.63 20.94
N LYS A 238 -7.16 6.08 20.90
CA LYS A 238 -8.29 6.79 20.28
C LYS A 238 -8.65 7.99 21.15
N ILE A 239 -8.62 9.18 20.59
CA ILE A 239 -9.11 10.38 21.25
C ILE A 239 -10.61 10.43 20.98
N ASN A 240 -11.43 10.17 21.99
CA ASN A 240 -12.85 10.44 21.87
C ASN A 240 -13.09 11.90 22.30
N ASP A 241 -13.92 12.62 21.55
CA ASP A 241 -14.45 13.95 21.92
C ASP A 241 -15.43 13.87 23.13
N ALA A 242 -15.25 12.89 24.01
CA ALA A 242 -16.00 12.83 25.25
C ALA A 242 -15.63 14.05 26.09
N GLU A 243 -16.63 14.83 26.48
CA GLU A 243 -16.49 15.97 27.38
C GLU A 243 -15.53 15.60 28.52
N VAL A 244 -14.44 16.34 28.61
CA VAL A 244 -13.51 16.27 29.74
C VAL A 244 -14.30 16.73 30.95
N ASP A 245 -14.78 15.80 31.76
CA ASP A 245 -15.28 16.17 33.08
C ASP A 245 -14.11 16.65 33.94
N GLU A 246 -14.37 17.48 34.93
CA GLU A 246 -13.36 18.09 35.80
C GLU A 246 -12.53 17.04 36.60
N THR A 247 -12.72 15.74 36.41
CA THR A 247 -12.11 14.64 37.19
C THR A 247 -10.98 13.91 36.50
N GLY A 248 -10.62 14.27 35.26
CA GLY A 248 -9.46 13.69 34.57
C GLY A 248 -9.82 12.75 33.42
N TYR A 249 -8.86 12.51 32.57
CA TYR A 249 -8.95 11.73 31.36
C TYR A 249 -9.55 10.34 31.59
N ASN A 250 -10.73 10.10 31.04
CA ASN A 250 -11.29 8.76 30.93
C ASN A 250 -10.61 8.07 29.73
N LEU A 251 -9.54 7.36 30.00
CA LEU A 251 -8.90 6.49 28.99
C LEU A 251 -9.76 5.23 28.91
N ASP A 252 -10.75 5.21 28.02
CA ASP A 252 -11.35 3.96 27.57
C ASP A 252 -10.30 3.21 26.73
N LEU A 253 -9.46 2.47 27.44
CA LEU A 253 -8.58 1.47 26.85
C LEU A 253 -9.46 0.28 26.45
N GLU A 254 -10.13 0.36 25.30
CA GLU A 254 -10.61 -0.84 24.67
C GLU A 254 -9.37 -1.69 24.35
N PRO A 255 -9.24 -2.88 24.95
CA PRO A 255 -8.18 -3.77 24.54
C PRO A 255 -8.43 -4.08 23.06
N LEU A 256 -7.54 -3.64 22.18
CA LEU A 256 -7.46 -4.14 20.81
C LEU A 256 -7.09 -5.62 20.89
N VAL A 257 -8.06 -6.42 21.30
CA VAL A 257 -8.00 -7.88 21.19
C VAL A 257 -7.99 -8.12 19.69
N ALA A 258 -6.98 -8.81 19.22
CA ALA A 258 -6.84 -9.27 17.84
C ALA A 258 -7.95 -10.29 17.47
N THR A 259 -9.21 -9.91 17.61
CA THR A 259 -10.40 -10.72 17.30
C THR A 259 -10.93 -10.49 15.89
N GLN A 260 -10.21 -9.75 15.05
CA GLN A 260 -10.50 -9.70 13.61
C GLN A 260 -9.51 -10.54 12.80
N ILE A 261 -9.14 -11.71 13.32
CA ILE A 261 -8.51 -12.76 12.52
C ILE A 261 -9.58 -13.83 12.29
N LEU A 262 -10.43 -13.61 11.30
CA LEU A 262 -11.19 -14.65 10.59
C LEU A 262 -11.38 -14.21 9.16
#